data_b5aebf7df2293bfa03dd793dac920fb3
#
_entry.id   b5aebf7df2293bfa03dd793dac920fb3
#
_cell.length_a   1.000
_cell.length_b   1.000
_cell.length_c   1.000
_cell.angle_alpha   90.00
_cell.angle_beta   90.00
_cell.angle_gamma   90.00
#
_symmetry.space_group_name_H-M   'P 1'
#
loop_
_entity.id
_entity.type
_entity.pdbx_description
1 polymer ?
#
loop_
_entity_poly.entity_id
_entity_poly.type
_entity_poly.pdbx_seq_one_letter_code
_entity_poly.pdbx_strand_id
1 'polypeptide(L)'
;MPAQQQTTTTTAIHETAVGLATRDDVRNVAIVAHVDHGKTTLVDAMLWQSGAFGAHAHVNERVMDSNDLEREKGITILAKNTAVQHGGLTINIIDTPGHADFGGEVERGLSMVDGVVLLVDASEGPLPQTRFVLRKTLEANLPVILVINKVDRPDARIAEVIDACYELFIDLDASEEQIEFPIVYAAARAGRASLNRPQDGGMPDSENLEPLFDVIRETVPAPVYDPDASLQAHVTNLDASAYLGRIALCRIHNGTIRRGQQAAWCKTDGSIERVKITELLRTEALERVPAESAGPGDIIAIAGIPEIMIGETLADPNDPHPLPLITVDEPAISMTIGTNTSPLSGREKGTKVTARLVKDRLDRELVGNVSLQVIPTERPDAWEVRGRGELALAILVETMRREGYELTVGRPSAVTKEINGKVHEPVERLSIDVPEEFLGAVTQLVSVRRGRMETMTNHGTGWVRLAFVIPSRGLIGFRTIFLTETRGTGIAHHVFEGYEPWAGVIRGRQNGSLVADRAGASAAYAMFNIQERGSLFLSPATEVYEGMIVGENSRMDEMDVNITKEKKVTNIRQSNAEELERLVPPRLLSLEQALEFCADDECVEVTPTAVRLRKVILDGKERGRMRGRISREQG
;
A
#
# COMPACT_ATOMS: atom_id res chain seq x y z
N MET A 1 15.62 28.43 -60.84
CA MET A 1 15.36 26.99 -60.66
C MET A 1 15.09 26.75 -59.20
N PRO A 2 13.85 26.46 -58.80
CA PRO A 2 13.51 26.21 -57.39
C PRO A 2 13.70 24.72 -57.03
N ALA A 3 14.28 24.52 -55.88
CA ALA A 3 14.44 23.20 -55.28
C ALA A 3 13.10 22.63 -54.82
N GLN A 4 12.81 21.42 -55.23
CA GLN A 4 11.66 20.64 -54.78
C GLN A 4 11.82 20.23 -53.33
N GLN A 5 10.92 20.70 -52.48
CA GLN A 5 10.69 20.14 -51.15
C GLN A 5 9.93 18.82 -51.32
N GLN A 6 10.60 17.72 -50.98
CA GLN A 6 9.96 16.43 -50.79
C GLN A 6 9.31 16.43 -49.38
N THR A 7 8.00 16.47 -49.38
CA THR A 7 7.14 16.19 -48.23
C THR A 7 7.24 14.68 -47.96
N THR A 8 7.97 14.30 -46.96
CA THR A 8 7.94 12.91 -46.41
C THR A 8 6.78 12.85 -45.42
N THR A 9 5.66 12.31 -45.89
CA THR A 9 4.57 11.85 -45.03
C THR A 9 5.04 10.61 -44.29
N THR A 10 5.39 10.75 -43.02
CA THR A 10 5.69 9.62 -42.16
C THR A 10 4.39 8.99 -41.71
N THR A 11 3.91 8.03 -42.48
CA THR A 11 2.90 7.08 -42.04
C THR A 11 3.59 6.16 -41.03
N ALA A 12 3.23 6.24 -39.75
CA ALA A 12 3.61 5.27 -38.75
C ALA A 12 3.02 3.90 -39.15
N ILE A 13 3.85 3.10 -39.77
CA ILE A 13 3.55 1.70 -40.08
C ILE A 13 3.74 0.95 -38.76
N HIS A 14 2.66 0.43 -38.20
CA HIS A 14 2.74 -0.76 -37.35
C HIS A 14 3.40 -1.86 -38.23
N GLU A 15 4.70 -2.00 -38.16
CA GLU A 15 5.39 -3.22 -38.60
C GLU A 15 4.93 -4.34 -37.64
N THR A 16 3.86 -5.03 -38.00
CA THR A 16 3.60 -6.38 -37.51
C THR A 16 4.83 -7.19 -37.92
N ALA A 17 5.66 -7.54 -36.95
CA ALA A 17 6.80 -8.41 -37.17
C ALA A 17 6.28 -9.68 -37.89
N VAL A 18 6.83 -10.00 -39.02
CA VAL A 18 6.41 -11.11 -39.88
C VAL A 18 6.49 -12.37 -39.05
N GLY A 19 5.32 -13.02 -38.76
CA GLY A 19 5.24 -14.29 -38.03
C GLY A 19 4.48 -14.24 -36.69
N LEU A 20 4.17 -13.06 -36.12
CA LEU A 20 3.41 -12.97 -34.86
C LEU A 20 1.90 -13.09 -35.09
N ALA A 21 1.20 -13.69 -34.13
CA ALA A 21 -0.26 -13.82 -34.08
C ALA A 21 -0.85 -13.05 -32.91
N THR A 22 -2.15 -12.75 -32.95
CA THR A 22 -2.89 -12.03 -31.92
C THR A 22 -4.04 -12.85 -31.35
N ARG A 23 -4.37 -12.60 -30.08
CA ARG A 23 -5.53 -13.18 -29.39
C ARG A 23 -6.64 -12.12 -29.28
N ASP A 24 -7.42 -11.97 -30.37
CA ASP A 24 -8.45 -10.92 -30.46
C ASP A 24 -9.62 -11.12 -29.49
N ASP A 25 -9.77 -12.32 -28.94
CA ASP A 25 -10.78 -12.72 -27.96
C ASP A 25 -10.43 -12.41 -26.50
N VAL A 26 -9.25 -11.81 -26.24
CA VAL A 26 -8.77 -11.50 -24.88
C VAL A 26 -8.29 -10.07 -24.80
N ARG A 27 -8.57 -9.40 -23.66
CA ARG A 27 -7.96 -8.13 -23.24
C ARG A 27 -7.57 -8.23 -21.78
N ASN A 28 -6.36 -7.79 -21.45
CA ASN A 28 -5.86 -7.73 -20.08
C ASN A 28 -5.71 -6.29 -19.66
N VAL A 29 -6.47 -5.83 -18.66
CA VAL A 29 -6.49 -4.44 -18.22
C VAL A 29 -6.26 -4.33 -16.72
N ALA A 30 -5.50 -3.33 -16.29
CA ALA A 30 -5.45 -2.94 -14.89
C ALA A 30 -6.45 -1.78 -14.66
N ILE A 31 -7.14 -1.79 -13.52
CA ILE A 31 -7.94 -0.64 -13.10
C ILE A 31 -7.20 0.07 -11.97
N VAL A 32 -6.86 1.32 -12.25
CA VAL A 32 -6.14 2.22 -11.35
C VAL A 32 -7.08 3.33 -10.90
N ALA A 33 -7.22 3.51 -9.61
CA ALA A 33 -8.06 4.56 -9.05
C ALA A 33 -7.53 4.99 -7.68
N HIS A 34 -7.84 6.22 -7.30
CA HIS A 34 -7.72 6.63 -5.91
C HIS A 34 -8.81 5.96 -5.05
N VAL A 35 -8.57 5.92 -3.74
CA VAL A 35 -9.58 5.50 -2.76
C VAL A 35 -10.86 6.31 -2.97
N ASP A 36 -12.00 5.67 -2.88
CA ASP A 36 -13.33 6.27 -3.05
C ASP A 36 -13.66 6.83 -4.45
N HIS A 37 -12.79 6.76 -5.46
CA HIS A 37 -13.13 7.14 -6.83
C HIS A 37 -14.13 6.20 -7.52
N GLY A 38 -14.48 5.08 -6.87
CA GLY A 38 -15.52 4.16 -7.32
C GLY A 38 -15.03 2.96 -8.12
N LYS A 39 -13.77 2.54 -7.94
CA LYS A 39 -13.16 1.38 -8.60
C LYS A 39 -13.99 0.12 -8.41
N THR A 40 -14.23 -0.28 -7.17
CA THR A 40 -15.02 -1.47 -6.82
C THR A 40 -16.44 -1.37 -7.41
N THR A 41 -17.07 -0.20 -7.34
CA THR A 41 -18.41 0.03 -7.90
C THR A 41 -18.43 -0.14 -9.42
N LEU A 42 -17.38 0.32 -10.13
CA LEU A 42 -17.28 0.14 -11.58
C LEU A 42 -17.10 -1.32 -11.95
N VAL A 43 -16.21 -2.05 -11.28
CA VAL A 43 -15.99 -3.48 -11.52
C VAL A 43 -17.24 -4.29 -11.21
N ASP A 44 -17.93 -4.00 -10.11
CA ASP A 44 -19.21 -4.64 -9.78
C ASP A 44 -20.25 -4.40 -10.88
N ALA A 45 -20.37 -3.16 -11.41
CA ALA A 45 -21.27 -2.85 -12.52
C ALA A 45 -20.89 -3.59 -13.81
N MET A 46 -19.60 -3.72 -14.12
CA MET A 46 -19.13 -4.50 -15.27
C MET A 46 -19.48 -5.99 -15.12
N LEU A 47 -19.29 -6.57 -13.94
CA LEU A 47 -19.67 -7.96 -13.64
C LEU A 47 -21.18 -8.20 -13.73
N TRP A 48 -21.99 -7.26 -13.25
CA TRP A 48 -23.45 -7.34 -13.38
C TRP A 48 -23.90 -7.35 -14.84
N GLN A 49 -23.36 -6.44 -15.65
CA GLN A 49 -23.77 -6.30 -17.05
C GLN A 49 -23.23 -7.41 -17.95
N SER A 50 -22.14 -8.08 -17.55
CA SER A 50 -21.65 -9.28 -18.25
C SER A 50 -22.47 -10.54 -18.00
N GLY A 51 -23.47 -10.49 -17.08
CA GLY A 51 -24.27 -11.64 -16.71
C GLY A 51 -23.54 -12.64 -15.79
N ALA A 52 -22.42 -12.25 -15.19
CA ALA A 52 -21.64 -13.10 -14.29
C ALA A 52 -22.43 -13.51 -13.03
N PHE A 53 -23.40 -12.71 -12.63
CA PHE A 53 -24.29 -13.01 -11.51
C PHE A 53 -25.68 -13.44 -11.99
N GLY A 54 -26.17 -14.57 -11.49
CA GLY A 54 -27.57 -14.99 -11.75
C GLY A 54 -28.57 -13.96 -11.20
N ALA A 55 -29.74 -13.85 -11.85
CA ALA A 55 -30.78 -12.85 -11.57
C ALA A 55 -31.28 -12.77 -10.10
N HIS A 56 -30.89 -13.69 -9.23
CA HIS A 56 -31.28 -13.78 -7.81
C HIS A 56 -30.08 -13.84 -6.83
N ALA A 57 -28.86 -13.57 -7.31
CA ALA A 57 -27.72 -13.55 -6.42
C ALA A 57 -27.77 -12.32 -5.50
N HIS A 58 -27.98 -12.50 -4.21
CA HIS A 58 -27.71 -11.49 -3.20
C HIS A 58 -26.18 -11.34 -3.07
N VAL A 59 -25.59 -10.50 -3.90
CA VAL A 59 -24.19 -10.16 -3.80
C VAL A 59 -24.08 -8.96 -2.87
N ASN A 60 -23.29 -9.08 -1.81
CA ASN A 60 -22.96 -7.94 -0.96
C ASN A 60 -22.26 -6.86 -1.80
N GLU A 61 -22.62 -5.61 -1.59
CA GLU A 61 -21.88 -4.48 -2.17
C GLU A 61 -20.38 -4.62 -1.82
N ARG A 62 -19.49 -4.28 -2.76
CA ARG A 62 -18.02 -4.40 -2.67
C ARG A 62 -17.48 -5.83 -2.69
N VAL A 63 -17.85 -6.57 -3.73
CA VAL A 63 -17.44 -7.98 -3.90
C VAL A 63 -15.92 -8.15 -4.01
N MET A 64 -15.21 -7.15 -4.56
CA MET A 64 -13.75 -7.18 -4.71
C MET A 64 -13.02 -6.95 -3.37
N ASP A 65 -13.59 -6.21 -2.42
CA ASP A 65 -12.97 -5.92 -1.12
C ASP A 65 -13.21 -7.09 -0.13
N SER A 66 -12.57 -8.22 -0.37
CA SER A 66 -12.79 -9.44 0.44
C SER A 66 -12.06 -9.42 1.79
N ASN A 67 -11.05 -8.55 1.98
CA ASN A 67 -10.27 -8.45 3.21
C ASN A 67 -10.88 -7.40 4.16
N ASP A 68 -11.10 -7.78 5.42
CA ASP A 68 -11.65 -6.86 6.44
C ASP A 68 -10.77 -5.62 6.65
N LEU A 69 -9.44 -5.74 6.51
CA LEU A 69 -8.51 -4.61 6.58
C LEU A 69 -8.66 -3.67 5.38
N GLU A 70 -8.89 -4.18 4.18
CA GLU A 70 -9.15 -3.35 2.99
C GLU A 70 -10.42 -2.53 3.18
N ARG A 71 -11.50 -3.15 3.68
CA ARG A 71 -12.78 -2.45 3.98
C ARG A 71 -12.64 -1.41 5.08
N GLU A 72 -11.89 -1.72 6.15
CA GLU A 72 -11.69 -0.83 7.29
C GLU A 72 -10.81 0.38 6.92
N LYS A 73 -9.75 0.15 6.14
CA LYS A 73 -8.80 1.19 5.71
C LYS A 73 -9.25 1.90 4.43
N GLY A 74 -10.19 1.34 3.69
CA GLY A 74 -10.66 1.87 2.41
C GLY A 74 -9.64 1.77 1.28
N ILE A 75 -8.63 0.92 1.38
CA ILE A 75 -7.55 0.78 0.40
C ILE A 75 -7.46 -0.66 -0.12
N THR A 76 -7.10 -0.84 -1.39
CA THR A 76 -6.70 -2.15 -1.93
C THR A 76 -5.27 -2.45 -1.44
N ILE A 77 -5.07 -3.61 -0.85
CA ILE A 77 -3.77 -4.08 -0.34
C ILE A 77 -3.15 -5.09 -1.30
N LEU A 78 -3.96 -6.05 -1.77
CA LEU A 78 -3.51 -7.13 -2.66
C LEU A 78 -4.13 -6.98 -4.04
N ALA A 79 -3.33 -7.19 -5.08
CA ALA A 79 -3.84 -7.26 -6.45
C ALA A 79 -4.75 -8.49 -6.61
N LYS A 80 -5.93 -8.28 -7.21
CA LYS A 80 -6.92 -9.33 -7.47
C LYS A 80 -7.21 -9.42 -8.95
N ASN A 81 -7.47 -10.65 -9.42
CA ASN A 81 -7.85 -10.91 -10.80
C ASN A 81 -9.34 -11.24 -10.89
N THR A 82 -10.01 -10.61 -11.83
CA THR A 82 -11.42 -10.81 -12.16
C THR A 82 -11.54 -10.91 -13.68
N ALA A 83 -12.47 -11.72 -14.18
CA ALA A 83 -12.70 -11.83 -15.61
C ALA A 83 -14.15 -11.51 -15.95
N VAL A 84 -14.35 -10.67 -16.96
CA VAL A 84 -15.65 -10.25 -17.48
C VAL A 84 -15.80 -10.77 -18.91
N GLN A 85 -16.94 -11.39 -19.21
CA GLN A 85 -17.27 -11.83 -20.57
C GLN A 85 -18.21 -10.84 -21.24
N HIS A 86 -17.81 -10.26 -22.35
CA HIS A 86 -18.65 -9.31 -23.08
C HIS A 86 -18.51 -9.46 -24.60
N GLY A 87 -19.63 -9.73 -25.30
CA GLY A 87 -19.63 -9.82 -26.75
C GLY A 87 -18.63 -10.83 -27.36
N GLY A 88 -18.35 -11.94 -26.68
CA GLY A 88 -17.35 -12.93 -27.08
C GLY A 88 -15.91 -12.55 -26.73
N LEU A 89 -15.69 -11.41 -26.06
CA LEU A 89 -14.40 -10.94 -25.57
C LEU A 89 -14.27 -11.29 -24.08
N THR A 90 -13.14 -11.86 -23.69
CA THR A 90 -12.74 -12.04 -22.29
C THR A 90 -11.91 -10.85 -21.87
N ILE A 91 -12.39 -10.08 -20.89
CA ILE A 91 -11.64 -8.95 -20.30
C ILE A 91 -11.17 -9.39 -18.93
N ASN A 92 -9.88 -9.65 -18.79
CA ASN A 92 -9.23 -9.88 -17.51
C ASN A 92 -8.95 -8.53 -16.85
N ILE A 93 -9.46 -8.33 -15.65
CA ILE A 93 -9.31 -7.10 -14.88
C ILE A 93 -8.41 -7.38 -13.69
N ILE A 94 -7.28 -6.69 -13.63
CA ILE A 94 -6.37 -6.70 -12.47
C ILE A 94 -6.67 -5.48 -11.63
N ASP A 95 -7.15 -5.72 -10.42
CA ASP A 95 -7.33 -4.68 -9.41
C ASP A 95 -5.98 -4.39 -8.74
N THR A 96 -5.41 -3.21 -8.96
CA THR A 96 -4.11 -2.83 -8.41
C THR A 96 -4.25 -1.89 -7.22
N PRO A 97 -3.39 -2.04 -6.18
CA PRO A 97 -3.30 -1.04 -5.12
C PRO A 97 -2.96 0.35 -5.67
N GLY A 98 -3.52 1.40 -5.05
CA GLY A 98 -3.20 2.79 -5.42
C GLY A 98 -2.02 3.38 -4.62
N HIS A 99 -1.64 2.78 -3.50
CA HIS A 99 -0.67 3.34 -2.57
C HIS A 99 0.77 2.90 -2.89
N ALA A 100 1.72 3.85 -2.86
CA ALA A 100 3.13 3.60 -3.19
C ALA A 100 3.80 2.54 -2.29
N ASP A 101 3.34 2.37 -1.03
CA ASP A 101 3.84 1.34 -0.11
C ASP A 101 3.63 -0.09 -0.63
N PHE A 102 2.68 -0.28 -1.54
CA PHE A 102 2.39 -1.55 -2.23
C PHE A 102 2.93 -1.56 -3.67
N GLY A 103 3.99 -0.79 -3.94
CA GLY A 103 4.57 -0.64 -5.28
C GLY A 103 4.90 -1.96 -5.97
N GLY A 104 5.39 -2.96 -5.24
CA GLY A 104 5.64 -4.29 -5.81
C GLY A 104 4.39 -5.01 -6.30
N GLU A 105 3.23 -4.81 -5.65
CA GLU A 105 1.94 -5.32 -6.14
C GLU A 105 1.50 -4.61 -7.42
N VAL A 106 1.75 -3.30 -7.50
CA VAL A 106 1.46 -2.50 -8.70
C VAL A 106 2.32 -2.96 -9.87
N GLU A 107 3.63 -3.08 -9.69
CA GLU A 107 4.57 -3.51 -10.75
C GLU A 107 4.23 -4.90 -11.27
N ARG A 108 3.88 -5.84 -10.39
CA ARG A 108 3.42 -7.18 -10.76
C ARG A 108 2.08 -7.16 -11.47
N GLY A 109 1.14 -6.35 -11.00
CA GLY A 109 -0.16 -6.16 -11.66
C GLY A 109 -0.01 -5.62 -13.07
N LEU A 110 0.84 -4.61 -13.26
CA LEU A 110 1.10 -4.01 -14.57
C LEU A 110 1.83 -4.97 -15.53
N SER A 111 2.65 -5.89 -15.03
CA SER A 111 3.29 -6.91 -15.89
C SER A 111 2.32 -7.95 -16.46
N MET A 112 1.11 -8.05 -15.91
CA MET A 112 0.06 -8.97 -16.38
C MET A 112 -0.86 -8.38 -17.45
N VAL A 113 -0.83 -7.07 -17.68
CA VAL A 113 -1.83 -6.37 -18.50
C VAL A 113 -1.25 -5.78 -19.78
N ASP A 114 -2.13 -5.44 -20.70
CA ASP A 114 -1.82 -4.83 -21.99
C ASP A 114 -2.32 -3.38 -22.10
N GLY A 115 -3.05 -2.90 -21.09
CA GLY A 115 -3.52 -1.52 -20.98
C GLY A 115 -4.07 -1.19 -19.61
N VAL A 116 -4.33 0.08 -19.35
CA VAL A 116 -4.74 0.60 -18.04
C VAL A 116 -6.00 1.47 -18.17
N VAL A 117 -6.95 1.23 -17.30
CA VAL A 117 -8.12 2.09 -17.08
C VAL A 117 -7.83 2.97 -15.87
N LEU A 118 -7.63 4.25 -16.11
CA LEU A 118 -7.42 5.27 -15.07
C LEU A 118 -8.76 5.87 -14.68
N LEU A 119 -9.23 5.59 -13.48
CA LEU A 119 -10.51 6.06 -12.95
C LEU A 119 -10.32 7.29 -12.08
N VAL A 120 -10.96 8.39 -12.42
CA VAL A 120 -10.87 9.68 -11.73
C VAL A 120 -12.26 10.17 -11.36
N ASP A 121 -12.44 10.68 -10.14
CA ASP A 121 -13.69 11.29 -9.67
C ASP A 121 -13.89 12.66 -10.32
N ALA A 122 -15.09 12.91 -10.85
CA ALA A 122 -15.45 14.16 -11.55
C ALA A 122 -15.43 15.41 -10.65
N SER A 123 -15.46 15.24 -9.33
CA SER A 123 -15.42 16.36 -8.37
C SER A 123 -14.05 16.58 -7.74
N GLU A 124 -13.31 15.49 -7.47
CA GLU A 124 -12.03 15.54 -6.77
C GLU A 124 -10.84 15.70 -7.73
N GLY A 125 -10.93 15.09 -8.93
CA GLY A 125 -9.85 15.08 -9.90
C GLY A 125 -8.75 14.05 -9.61
N PRO A 126 -7.62 14.08 -10.33
CA PRO A 126 -6.53 13.15 -10.12
C PRO A 126 -5.82 13.47 -8.82
N LEU A 127 -5.90 12.55 -7.86
CA LEU A 127 -5.25 12.67 -6.56
C LEU A 127 -3.81 12.12 -6.57
N PRO A 128 -2.97 12.55 -5.63
CA PRO A 128 -1.53 12.24 -5.67
C PRO A 128 -1.17 10.75 -5.72
N GLN A 129 -1.96 9.84 -5.12
CA GLN A 129 -1.70 8.40 -5.16
C GLN A 129 -1.75 7.82 -6.58
N THR A 130 -2.60 8.37 -7.42
CA THR A 130 -2.71 8.02 -8.85
C THR A 130 -1.41 8.29 -9.60
N ARG A 131 -0.63 9.30 -9.18
CA ARG A 131 0.65 9.69 -9.79
C ARG A 131 1.68 8.56 -9.83
N PHE A 132 1.81 7.80 -8.73
CA PHE A 132 2.75 6.68 -8.67
C PHE A 132 2.41 5.59 -9.69
N VAL A 133 1.14 5.13 -9.69
CA VAL A 133 0.72 4.06 -10.58
C VAL A 133 0.75 4.51 -12.03
N LEU A 134 0.34 5.77 -12.31
CA LEU A 134 0.39 6.34 -13.66
C LEU A 134 1.84 6.43 -14.16
N ARG A 135 2.80 6.87 -13.33
CA ARG A 135 4.22 6.88 -13.70
C ARG A 135 4.71 5.50 -14.11
N LYS A 136 4.41 4.46 -13.31
CA LYS A 136 4.76 3.07 -13.64
C LYS A 136 4.09 2.57 -14.92
N THR A 137 2.87 3.02 -15.19
CA THR A 137 2.13 2.73 -16.43
C THR A 137 2.83 3.35 -17.65
N LEU A 138 3.24 4.62 -17.54
CA LEU A 138 3.94 5.34 -18.60
C LEU A 138 5.35 4.75 -18.84
N GLU A 139 6.09 4.42 -17.78
CA GLU A 139 7.40 3.71 -17.87
C GLU A 139 7.27 2.36 -18.59
N ALA A 140 6.15 1.66 -18.40
CA ALA A 140 5.85 0.38 -19.07
C ALA A 140 5.28 0.56 -20.49
N ASN A 141 5.09 1.78 -20.97
CA ASN A 141 4.47 2.11 -22.27
C ASN A 141 3.10 1.47 -22.49
N LEU A 142 2.29 1.34 -21.44
CA LEU A 142 0.94 0.80 -21.53
C LEU A 142 -0.04 1.91 -21.96
N PRO A 143 -0.96 1.65 -22.92
CA PRO A 143 -2.00 2.59 -23.28
C PRO A 143 -2.95 2.84 -22.10
N VAL A 144 -3.41 4.07 -21.95
CA VAL A 144 -4.29 4.50 -20.86
C VAL A 144 -5.66 4.89 -21.42
N ILE A 145 -6.72 4.45 -20.74
CA ILE A 145 -8.10 4.91 -20.95
C ILE A 145 -8.46 5.74 -19.73
N LEU A 146 -8.79 7.02 -19.91
CA LEU A 146 -9.24 7.87 -18.83
C LEU A 146 -10.75 7.72 -18.62
N VAL A 147 -11.18 7.32 -17.43
CA VAL A 147 -12.60 7.24 -17.06
C VAL A 147 -12.91 8.28 -16.00
N ILE A 148 -13.69 9.30 -16.36
CA ILE A 148 -14.20 10.31 -15.43
C ILE A 148 -15.49 9.76 -14.82
N ASN A 149 -15.43 9.37 -13.56
CA ASN A 149 -16.52 8.73 -12.84
C ASN A 149 -17.29 9.72 -11.95
N LYS A 150 -18.51 9.35 -11.57
CA LYS A 150 -19.42 10.14 -10.73
C LYS A 150 -19.78 11.48 -11.38
N VAL A 151 -19.92 11.50 -12.69
CA VAL A 151 -20.32 12.72 -13.45
C VAL A 151 -21.72 13.21 -13.09
N ASP A 152 -22.54 12.33 -12.50
CA ASP A 152 -23.89 12.57 -12.00
C ASP A 152 -23.95 13.36 -10.67
N ARG A 153 -22.80 13.61 -10.02
CA ARG A 153 -22.75 14.39 -8.79
C ARG A 153 -23.01 15.87 -9.03
N PRO A 154 -23.76 16.55 -8.15
CA PRO A 154 -24.04 17.99 -8.29
C PRO A 154 -22.78 18.89 -8.23
N ASP A 155 -21.70 18.38 -7.60
CA ASP A 155 -20.40 19.06 -7.45
C ASP A 155 -19.37 18.62 -8.51
N ALA A 156 -19.80 17.92 -9.57
CA ALA A 156 -18.93 17.54 -10.67
C ALA A 156 -18.41 18.78 -11.41
N ARG A 157 -17.11 18.75 -11.79
CA ARG A 157 -16.41 19.79 -12.54
C ARG A 157 -15.56 19.16 -13.63
N ILE A 158 -16.24 18.52 -14.57
CA ILE A 158 -15.65 17.60 -15.55
C ILE A 158 -14.52 18.25 -16.36
N ALA A 159 -14.69 19.52 -16.82
CA ALA A 159 -13.66 20.20 -17.59
C ALA A 159 -12.36 20.39 -16.83
N GLU A 160 -12.47 20.92 -15.60
CA GLU A 160 -11.31 21.19 -14.75
C GLU A 160 -10.57 19.89 -14.39
N VAL A 161 -11.31 18.81 -14.19
CA VAL A 161 -10.74 17.49 -13.89
C VAL A 161 -9.97 16.91 -15.08
N ILE A 162 -10.48 17.09 -16.30
CA ILE A 162 -9.78 16.69 -17.52
C ILE A 162 -8.48 17.49 -17.68
N ASP A 163 -8.54 18.81 -17.50
CA ASP A 163 -7.35 19.68 -17.58
C ASP A 163 -6.30 19.25 -16.52
N ALA A 164 -6.72 18.97 -15.29
CA ALA A 164 -5.83 18.47 -14.24
C ALA A 164 -5.23 17.08 -14.56
N CYS A 165 -5.96 16.22 -15.30
CA CYS A 165 -5.39 14.96 -15.78
C CYS A 165 -4.32 15.20 -16.84
N TYR A 166 -4.54 16.10 -17.81
CA TYR A 166 -3.52 16.46 -18.79
C TYR A 166 -2.27 17.06 -18.13
N GLU A 167 -2.44 17.96 -17.15
CA GLU A 167 -1.33 18.49 -16.36
C GLU A 167 -0.54 17.37 -15.67
N LEU A 168 -1.24 16.38 -15.10
CA LEU A 168 -0.58 15.24 -14.45
C LEU A 168 0.25 14.41 -15.43
N PHE A 169 -0.23 14.16 -16.65
CA PHE A 169 0.54 13.44 -17.68
C PHE A 169 1.78 14.23 -18.11
N ILE A 170 1.64 15.55 -18.33
CA ILE A 170 2.76 16.43 -18.67
C ILE A 170 3.80 16.46 -17.55
N ASP A 171 3.37 16.55 -16.28
CA ASP A 171 4.23 16.50 -15.10
C ASP A 171 5.01 15.18 -14.95
N LEU A 172 4.52 14.12 -15.57
CA LEU A 172 5.15 12.79 -15.59
C LEU A 172 5.98 12.53 -16.86
N ASP A 173 6.27 13.59 -17.64
CA ASP A 173 7.02 13.52 -18.89
C ASP A 173 6.42 12.51 -19.91
N ALA A 174 5.08 12.41 -19.97
CA ALA A 174 4.39 11.55 -20.93
C ALA A 174 4.68 11.99 -22.37
N SER A 175 4.86 11.03 -23.27
CA SER A 175 5.05 11.29 -24.71
C SER A 175 3.76 11.80 -25.37
N GLU A 176 3.88 12.39 -26.56
CA GLU A 176 2.72 12.86 -27.34
C GLU A 176 1.71 11.72 -27.56
N GLU A 177 2.15 10.50 -27.85
CA GLU A 177 1.31 9.33 -28.02
C GLU A 177 0.58 8.91 -26.72
N GLN A 178 1.24 9.08 -25.58
CA GLN A 178 0.67 8.75 -24.27
C GLN A 178 -0.35 9.78 -23.77
N ILE A 179 -0.29 11.01 -24.28
CA ILE A 179 -1.25 12.07 -23.94
C ILE A 179 -2.54 11.97 -24.80
N GLU A 180 -2.49 11.29 -25.94
CA GLU A 180 -3.65 11.03 -26.78
C GLU A 180 -4.47 9.82 -26.29
N PHE A 181 -5.05 9.91 -25.10
CA PHE A 181 -5.87 8.85 -24.52
C PHE A 181 -7.37 9.11 -24.73
N PRO A 182 -8.19 8.04 -24.92
CA PRO A 182 -9.64 8.17 -24.98
C PRO A 182 -10.21 8.50 -23.60
N ILE A 183 -11.29 9.30 -23.59
CA ILE A 183 -11.99 9.69 -22.36
C ILE A 183 -13.40 9.09 -22.38
N VAL A 184 -13.74 8.39 -21.28
CA VAL A 184 -15.07 7.83 -21.04
C VAL A 184 -15.68 8.52 -19.80
N TYR A 185 -16.91 8.96 -19.90
CA TYR A 185 -17.66 9.56 -18.78
C TYR A 185 -18.58 8.52 -18.18
N ALA A 186 -18.49 8.30 -16.87
CA ALA A 186 -19.19 7.22 -16.20
C ALA A 186 -19.96 7.68 -14.96
N ALA A 187 -21.09 7.04 -14.72
CA ALA A 187 -21.81 7.01 -13.46
C ALA A 187 -21.86 5.54 -13.01
N ALA A 188 -20.74 5.04 -12.43
CA ALA A 188 -20.55 3.62 -12.14
C ALA A 188 -21.65 3.03 -11.26
N ARG A 189 -22.18 3.80 -10.29
CA ARG A 189 -23.28 3.39 -9.42
C ARG A 189 -24.58 3.16 -10.20
N ALA A 190 -24.81 3.94 -11.27
CA ALA A 190 -25.95 3.79 -12.16
C ALA A 190 -25.69 2.75 -13.28
N GLY A 191 -24.45 2.24 -13.41
CA GLY A 191 -24.04 1.32 -14.46
C GLY A 191 -24.08 1.95 -15.87
N ARG A 192 -23.78 3.24 -16.01
CA ARG A 192 -23.87 4.00 -17.26
C ARG A 192 -22.53 4.59 -17.65
N ALA A 193 -22.28 4.65 -18.96
CA ALA A 193 -21.09 5.32 -19.52
C ALA A 193 -21.43 6.01 -20.83
N SER A 194 -20.60 6.99 -21.24
CA SER A 194 -20.76 7.72 -22.51
C SER A 194 -19.39 8.19 -23.01
N LEU A 195 -19.23 8.32 -24.33
CA LEU A 195 -18.11 9.02 -24.96
C LEU A 195 -18.37 10.52 -25.09
N ASN A 196 -19.63 10.93 -25.05
CA ASN A 196 -20.00 12.32 -25.05
C ASN A 196 -19.94 12.88 -23.64
N ARG A 197 -19.26 14.02 -23.48
CA ARG A 197 -19.19 14.72 -22.21
C ARG A 197 -20.59 15.19 -21.78
N PRO A 198 -21.13 14.71 -20.65
CA PRO A 198 -22.37 15.24 -20.10
C PRO A 198 -22.16 16.64 -19.52
N GLN A 199 -23.25 17.34 -19.20
CA GLN A 199 -23.16 18.52 -18.35
C GLN A 199 -22.76 18.09 -16.92
N ASP A 200 -22.12 19.01 -16.19
CA ASP A 200 -21.74 18.73 -14.79
C ASP A 200 -23.00 18.40 -13.97
N GLY A 201 -22.99 17.25 -13.30
CA GLY A 201 -24.16 16.69 -12.61
C GLY A 201 -25.16 15.95 -13.51
N GLY A 202 -24.87 15.80 -14.80
CA GLY A 202 -25.71 15.08 -15.76
C GLY A 202 -25.37 13.59 -15.85
N MET A 203 -26.38 12.79 -16.24
CA MET A 203 -26.17 11.37 -16.50
C MET A 203 -25.52 11.13 -17.86
N PRO A 204 -24.68 10.08 -18.01
CA PRO A 204 -24.21 9.61 -19.31
C PRO A 204 -25.37 9.24 -20.26
N ASP A 205 -25.17 9.43 -21.55
CA ASP A 205 -26.20 9.19 -22.58
C ASP A 205 -26.62 7.73 -22.72
N SER A 206 -25.67 6.80 -22.57
CA SER A 206 -25.94 5.35 -22.64
C SER A 206 -26.64 4.86 -21.36
N GLU A 207 -27.46 3.82 -21.49
CA GLU A 207 -28.11 3.17 -20.35
C GLU A 207 -27.29 2.03 -19.72
N ASN A 208 -26.10 1.78 -20.25
CA ASN A 208 -25.21 0.69 -19.85
C ASN A 208 -23.73 1.11 -19.95
N LEU A 209 -22.80 0.16 -19.71
CA LEU A 209 -21.35 0.35 -19.82
C LEU A 209 -20.80 -0.05 -21.21
N GLU A 210 -21.63 -0.32 -22.20
CA GLU A 210 -21.21 -0.67 -23.57
C GLU A 210 -20.13 0.26 -24.13
N PRO A 211 -20.23 1.61 -24.00
CA PRO A 211 -19.19 2.51 -24.50
C PRO A 211 -17.83 2.27 -23.84
N LEU A 212 -17.78 1.85 -22.57
CA LEU A 212 -16.52 1.52 -21.90
C LEU A 212 -15.94 0.20 -22.43
N PHE A 213 -16.77 -0.82 -22.65
CA PHE A 213 -16.32 -2.10 -23.22
C PHE A 213 -15.78 -1.95 -24.63
N ASP A 214 -16.41 -1.12 -25.46
CA ASP A 214 -15.95 -0.82 -26.81
C ASP A 214 -14.61 -0.09 -26.80
N VAL A 215 -14.44 0.94 -25.96
CA VAL A 215 -13.15 1.64 -25.82
C VAL A 215 -12.05 0.70 -25.32
N ILE A 216 -12.32 -0.21 -24.38
CA ILE A 216 -11.35 -1.22 -23.95
C ILE A 216 -10.94 -2.12 -25.13
N ARG A 217 -11.92 -2.56 -25.93
CA ARG A 217 -11.64 -3.40 -27.10
C ARG A 217 -10.75 -2.71 -28.13
N GLU A 218 -11.00 -1.42 -28.39
CA GLU A 218 -10.33 -0.63 -29.41
C GLU A 218 -8.94 -0.13 -28.97
N THR A 219 -8.81 0.29 -27.70
CA THR A 219 -7.59 0.95 -27.19
C THR A 219 -6.57 -0.05 -26.66
N VAL A 220 -7.04 -1.09 -25.95
CA VAL A 220 -6.13 -2.07 -25.35
C VAL A 220 -5.72 -3.08 -26.42
N PRO A 221 -4.42 -3.25 -26.72
CA PRO A 221 -3.98 -4.20 -27.72
C PRO A 221 -4.32 -5.64 -27.32
N ALA A 222 -4.62 -6.45 -28.32
CA ALA A 222 -4.75 -7.88 -28.15
C ALA A 222 -3.38 -8.50 -27.79
N PRO A 223 -3.32 -9.50 -26.90
CA PRO A 223 -2.07 -10.19 -26.62
C PRO A 223 -1.41 -10.73 -27.88
N VAL A 224 -0.15 -10.37 -28.10
CA VAL A 224 0.65 -10.79 -29.24
C VAL A 224 1.53 -11.97 -28.81
N TYR A 225 1.66 -12.99 -29.67
CA TYR A 225 2.47 -14.17 -29.39
C TYR A 225 3.09 -14.74 -30.67
N ASP A 226 4.18 -15.49 -30.50
CA ASP A 226 4.80 -16.26 -31.56
C ASP A 226 4.14 -17.65 -31.60
N PRO A 227 3.42 -18.04 -32.71
CA PRO A 227 2.76 -19.32 -32.82
C PRO A 227 3.73 -20.52 -32.87
N ASP A 228 4.99 -20.29 -33.22
CA ASP A 228 6.02 -21.32 -33.31
C ASP A 228 6.85 -21.41 -31.99
N ALA A 229 6.68 -20.48 -31.08
CA ALA A 229 7.41 -20.48 -29.81
C ALA A 229 6.88 -21.53 -28.83
N SER A 230 7.80 -22.12 -28.08
CA SER A 230 7.51 -23.05 -27.00
C SER A 230 6.80 -22.34 -25.81
N LEU A 231 6.24 -23.15 -24.90
CA LEU A 231 5.54 -22.62 -23.70
C LEU A 231 6.41 -21.66 -22.89
N GLN A 232 5.86 -20.50 -22.58
CA GLN A 232 6.38 -19.52 -21.62
C GLN A 232 5.22 -18.96 -20.79
N ALA A 233 5.13 -19.34 -19.53
CA ALA A 233 4.16 -18.81 -18.57
C ALA A 233 4.90 -18.17 -17.39
N HIS A 234 4.70 -16.88 -17.18
CA HIS A 234 5.39 -16.08 -16.18
C HIS A 234 4.60 -16.04 -14.87
N VAL A 235 5.24 -16.41 -13.77
CA VAL A 235 4.64 -16.37 -12.43
C VAL A 235 4.67 -14.93 -11.92
N THR A 236 3.51 -14.32 -11.82
CA THR A 236 3.37 -12.90 -11.47
C THR A 236 2.87 -12.68 -10.05
N ASN A 237 2.07 -13.62 -9.52
CA ASN A 237 1.58 -13.56 -8.15
C ASN A 237 1.43 -14.96 -7.55
N LEU A 238 1.32 -15.02 -6.22
CA LEU A 238 1.11 -16.27 -5.48
C LEU A 238 -0.10 -16.14 -4.56
N ASP A 239 -0.80 -17.27 -4.41
CA ASP A 239 -1.91 -17.43 -3.51
C ASP A 239 -1.81 -18.78 -2.79
N ALA A 240 -2.67 -19.05 -1.84
CA ALA A 240 -2.69 -20.29 -1.10
C ALA A 240 -4.13 -20.81 -0.91
N SER A 241 -4.30 -22.11 -1.12
CA SER A 241 -5.54 -22.83 -0.80
C SER A 241 -5.27 -23.88 0.26
N ALA A 242 -6.22 -24.04 1.18
CA ALA A 242 -6.15 -25.10 2.17
C ALA A 242 -6.11 -26.52 1.56
N TYR A 243 -6.64 -26.68 0.34
CA TYR A 243 -6.72 -27.97 -0.36
C TYR A 243 -5.63 -28.15 -1.42
N LEU A 244 -5.28 -27.09 -2.15
CA LEU A 244 -4.34 -27.14 -3.29
C LEU A 244 -2.93 -26.73 -2.90
N GLY A 245 -2.74 -26.21 -1.70
CA GLY A 245 -1.48 -25.63 -1.27
C GLY A 245 -1.18 -24.30 -1.96
N ARG A 246 0.08 -24.10 -2.38
CA ARG A 246 0.51 -22.91 -3.11
C ARG A 246 -0.09 -22.89 -4.52
N ILE A 247 -0.62 -21.75 -4.91
CA ILE A 247 -1.19 -21.48 -6.22
C ILE A 247 -0.38 -20.36 -6.86
N ALA A 248 0.17 -20.61 -8.04
CA ALA A 248 0.87 -19.61 -8.85
C ALA A 248 -0.10 -18.98 -9.85
N LEU A 249 -0.24 -17.65 -9.83
CA LEU A 249 -0.91 -16.88 -10.86
C LEU A 249 0.11 -16.59 -11.96
N CYS A 250 -0.21 -17.00 -13.19
CA CYS A 250 0.71 -16.89 -14.32
C CYS A 250 0.02 -16.22 -15.51
N ARG A 251 0.77 -15.34 -16.21
CA ARG A 251 0.41 -14.92 -17.56
C ARG A 251 1.13 -15.81 -18.58
N ILE A 252 0.41 -16.34 -19.54
CA ILE A 252 0.99 -17.10 -20.66
C ILE A 252 1.42 -16.10 -21.75
N HIS A 253 2.70 -16.08 -22.08
CA HIS A 253 3.23 -15.27 -23.17
C HIS A 253 3.22 -16.03 -24.49
N ASN A 254 3.70 -17.27 -24.50
CA ASN A 254 3.76 -18.11 -25.67
C ASN A 254 3.33 -19.54 -25.36
N GLY A 255 2.95 -20.28 -26.39
CA GLY A 255 2.61 -21.70 -26.33
C GLY A 255 1.31 -21.98 -25.57
N THR A 256 1.09 -23.24 -25.24
CA THR A 256 -0.13 -23.71 -24.56
C THR A 256 0.23 -24.58 -23.36
N ILE A 257 -0.43 -24.35 -22.23
CA ILE A 257 -0.33 -25.18 -21.04
C ILE A 257 -1.57 -26.05 -20.89
N ARG A 258 -1.41 -27.28 -20.39
CA ARG A 258 -2.51 -28.21 -20.16
C ARG A 258 -2.45 -28.82 -18.78
N ARG A 259 -3.61 -29.11 -18.22
CA ARG A 259 -3.73 -29.86 -16.97
C ARG A 259 -3.06 -31.21 -17.08
N GLY A 260 -2.27 -31.58 -16.08
CA GLY A 260 -1.57 -32.87 -16.02
C GLY A 260 -0.27 -32.98 -16.83
N GLN A 261 0.08 -31.95 -17.63
CA GLN A 261 1.34 -31.97 -18.39
C GLN A 261 2.58 -31.77 -17.52
N GLN A 262 3.73 -32.17 -18.05
CA GLN A 262 5.03 -31.78 -17.49
C GLN A 262 5.46 -30.41 -18.04
N ALA A 263 6.07 -29.60 -17.19
CA ALA A 263 6.68 -28.33 -17.55
C ALA A 263 8.09 -28.23 -16.98
N ALA A 264 8.93 -27.40 -17.57
CA ALA A 264 10.19 -26.97 -17.01
C ALA A 264 9.93 -25.78 -16.09
N TRP A 265 10.31 -25.90 -14.83
CA TRP A 265 10.29 -24.82 -13.87
C TRP A 265 11.66 -24.16 -13.84
N CYS A 266 11.75 -22.97 -14.44
CA CYS A 266 12.96 -22.15 -14.50
C CYS A 266 12.97 -21.24 -13.25
N LYS A 267 13.88 -21.53 -12.33
CA LYS A 267 14.00 -20.84 -11.03
C LYS A 267 14.81 -19.55 -11.13
N THR A 268 14.66 -18.70 -10.11
CA THR A 268 15.41 -17.43 -9.98
C THR A 268 16.92 -17.61 -9.86
N ASP A 269 17.40 -18.77 -9.36
CA ASP A 269 18.83 -19.11 -9.27
C ASP A 269 19.42 -19.66 -10.59
N GLY A 270 18.60 -19.72 -11.65
CA GLY A 270 18.98 -20.26 -12.97
C GLY A 270 18.87 -21.77 -13.08
N SER A 271 18.50 -22.49 -12.02
CA SER A 271 18.27 -23.92 -12.09
C SER A 271 16.92 -24.24 -12.77
N ILE A 272 16.84 -25.41 -13.43
CA ILE A 272 15.64 -25.85 -14.13
C ILE A 272 15.25 -27.23 -13.59
N GLU A 273 14.00 -27.34 -13.14
CA GLU A 273 13.42 -28.59 -12.67
C GLU A 273 12.21 -29.00 -13.51
N ARG A 274 12.00 -30.31 -13.69
CA ARG A 274 10.78 -30.82 -14.31
C ARG A 274 9.70 -30.99 -13.26
N VAL A 275 8.55 -30.36 -13.49
CA VAL A 275 7.40 -30.38 -12.59
C VAL A 275 6.15 -30.84 -13.33
N LYS A 276 5.15 -31.31 -12.58
CA LYS A 276 3.86 -31.67 -13.12
C LYS A 276 2.80 -30.65 -12.72
N ILE A 277 2.06 -30.12 -13.68
CA ILE A 277 0.91 -29.24 -13.44
C ILE A 277 -0.26 -30.10 -12.95
N THR A 278 -0.55 -30.09 -11.66
CA THR A 278 -1.62 -30.91 -11.10
C THR A 278 -2.99 -30.31 -11.36
N GLU A 279 -3.13 -29.01 -11.16
CA GLU A 279 -4.34 -28.26 -11.41
C GLU A 279 -4.06 -27.03 -12.26
N LEU A 280 -4.97 -26.77 -13.20
CA LEU A 280 -5.02 -25.58 -14.03
C LEU A 280 -6.39 -24.93 -13.87
N LEU A 281 -6.41 -23.67 -13.46
CA LEU A 281 -7.63 -22.94 -13.18
C LEU A 281 -7.66 -21.65 -13.99
N ARG A 282 -8.84 -21.26 -14.48
CA ARG A 282 -9.13 -19.94 -15.04
C ARG A 282 -9.96 -19.13 -14.06
N THR A 283 -9.90 -17.82 -14.17
CA THR A 283 -10.82 -16.93 -13.47
C THR A 283 -12.06 -16.72 -14.34
N GLU A 284 -13.23 -17.02 -13.82
CA GLU A 284 -14.54 -16.68 -14.39
C GLU A 284 -15.29 -15.84 -13.36
N ALA A 285 -15.57 -14.60 -13.71
CA ALA A 285 -15.99 -13.58 -12.74
C ALA A 285 -15.02 -13.51 -11.54
N LEU A 286 -15.42 -13.94 -10.38
CA LEU A 286 -14.63 -13.94 -9.13
C LEU A 286 -14.14 -15.35 -8.73
N GLU A 287 -14.59 -16.37 -9.43
CA GLU A 287 -14.30 -17.75 -9.07
C GLU A 287 -13.21 -18.36 -9.95
N ARG A 288 -12.44 -19.27 -9.38
CA ARG A 288 -11.46 -20.08 -10.11
C ARG A 288 -12.09 -21.39 -10.51
N VAL A 289 -12.26 -21.59 -11.81
CA VAL A 289 -12.84 -22.80 -12.37
C VAL A 289 -11.77 -23.68 -13.03
N PRO A 290 -11.87 -25.02 -12.96
CA PRO A 290 -10.92 -25.90 -13.64
C PRO A 290 -10.93 -25.69 -15.14
N ALA A 291 -9.74 -25.68 -15.75
CA ALA A 291 -9.53 -25.60 -17.19
C ALA A 291 -8.68 -26.78 -17.69
N GLU A 292 -8.98 -27.28 -18.87
CA GLU A 292 -8.19 -28.37 -19.50
C GLU A 292 -6.93 -27.82 -20.18
N SER A 293 -7.02 -26.61 -20.73
CA SER A 293 -5.90 -25.93 -21.39
C SER A 293 -6.05 -24.42 -21.34
N ALA A 294 -4.92 -23.72 -21.49
CA ALA A 294 -4.86 -22.26 -21.62
C ALA A 294 -3.75 -21.88 -22.60
N GLY A 295 -3.92 -20.75 -23.29
CA GLY A 295 -3.04 -20.28 -24.35
C GLY A 295 -2.49 -18.87 -24.11
N PRO A 296 -1.78 -18.31 -25.11
CA PRO A 296 -1.16 -16.99 -24.99
C PRO A 296 -2.16 -15.91 -24.60
N GLY A 297 -1.75 -14.99 -23.72
CA GLY A 297 -2.59 -13.93 -23.20
C GLY A 297 -3.50 -14.33 -22.03
N ASP A 298 -3.74 -15.63 -21.80
CA ASP A 298 -4.55 -16.08 -20.68
C ASP A 298 -3.82 -15.82 -19.34
N ILE A 299 -4.58 -15.38 -18.33
CA ILE A 299 -4.15 -15.30 -16.93
C ILE A 299 -4.76 -16.50 -16.20
N ILE A 300 -3.88 -17.36 -15.67
CA ILE A 300 -4.24 -18.65 -15.10
C ILE A 300 -3.71 -18.81 -13.68
N ALA A 301 -4.31 -19.74 -12.95
CA ALA A 301 -3.82 -20.19 -11.66
C ALA A 301 -3.40 -21.65 -11.74
N ILE A 302 -2.20 -21.96 -11.25
CA ILE A 302 -1.59 -23.30 -11.34
C ILE A 302 -1.27 -23.79 -9.93
N ALA A 303 -1.57 -25.06 -9.66
CA ALA A 303 -1.14 -25.76 -8.45
C ALA A 303 -0.29 -26.98 -8.74
N GLY A 304 0.45 -27.45 -7.77
CA GLY A 304 1.31 -28.64 -7.86
C GLY A 304 2.80 -28.37 -7.71
N ILE A 305 3.21 -27.12 -7.51
CA ILE A 305 4.61 -26.73 -7.33
C ILE A 305 4.73 -25.96 -6.00
N PRO A 306 5.04 -26.67 -4.88
CA PRO A 306 4.97 -26.06 -3.54
C PRO A 306 5.95 -24.92 -3.28
N GLU A 307 7.09 -24.92 -3.99
CA GLU A 307 8.17 -23.95 -3.76
C GLU A 307 8.28 -22.87 -4.84
N ILE A 308 7.35 -22.85 -5.80
CA ILE A 308 7.36 -21.85 -6.88
C ILE A 308 7.33 -20.43 -6.32
N MET A 309 8.12 -19.56 -6.94
CA MET A 309 8.28 -18.17 -6.53
C MET A 309 7.83 -17.20 -7.63
N ILE A 310 7.56 -15.97 -7.23
CA ILE A 310 7.23 -14.88 -8.16
C ILE A 310 8.45 -14.54 -9.02
N GLY A 311 8.21 -14.26 -10.31
CA GLY A 311 9.25 -13.97 -11.31
C GLY A 311 9.82 -15.20 -11.99
N GLU A 312 9.48 -16.41 -11.55
CA GLU A 312 9.90 -17.65 -12.19
C GLU A 312 9.05 -17.96 -13.43
N THR A 313 9.59 -18.79 -14.31
CA THR A 313 8.94 -19.16 -15.58
C THR A 313 8.63 -20.65 -15.62
N LEU A 314 7.41 -20.98 -16.05
CA LEU A 314 7.07 -22.33 -16.49
C LEU A 314 7.18 -22.41 -18.00
N ALA A 315 8.05 -23.29 -18.48
CA ALA A 315 8.44 -23.39 -19.87
C ALA A 315 8.23 -24.82 -20.42
N ASP A 316 8.50 -25.00 -21.71
CA ASP A 316 8.52 -26.33 -22.33
C ASP A 316 9.67 -27.16 -21.72
N PRO A 317 9.42 -28.43 -21.33
CA PRO A 317 10.45 -29.26 -20.70
C PRO A 317 11.59 -29.70 -21.64
N ASN A 318 11.42 -29.56 -22.96
CA ASN A 318 12.42 -29.95 -23.96
C ASN A 318 13.17 -28.72 -24.52
N ASP A 319 12.57 -27.52 -24.41
CA ASP A 319 13.13 -26.28 -24.93
C ASP A 319 12.79 -25.11 -23.93
N PRO A 320 13.40 -25.10 -22.74
CA PRO A 320 13.06 -24.15 -21.70
C PRO A 320 13.67 -22.77 -21.97
N HIS A 321 12.83 -21.77 -22.16
CA HIS A 321 13.22 -20.37 -22.32
C HIS A 321 12.66 -19.53 -21.16
N PRO A 322 13.47 -19.17 -20.14
CA PRO A 322 13.02 -18.31 -19.03
C PRO A 322 12.75 -16.88 -19.51
N LEU A 323 11.70 -16.28 -18.94
CA LEU A 323 11.40 -14.86 -19.10
C LEU A 323 12.26 -14.01 -18.13
N PRO A 324 12.45 -12.72 -18.43
CA PRO A 324 13.14 -11.81 -17.51
C PRO A 324 12.48 -11.79 -16.13
N LEU A 325 13.28 -11.71 -15.07
CA LEU A 325 12.75 -11.63 -13.71
C LEU A 325 11.96 -10.34 -13.52
N ILE A 326 10.87 -10.42 -12.76
CA ILE A 326 10.13 -9.24 -12.35
C ILE A 326 10.97 -8.49 -11.33
N THR A 327 11.42 -7.30 -11.68
CA THR A 327 12.14 -6.42 -10.78
C THR A 327 11.15 -5.59 -9.98
N VAL A 328 11.30 -5.58 -8.66
CA VAL A 328 10.57 -4.68 -7.76
C VAL A 328 11.54 -3.71 -7.14
N ASP A 329 11.06 -2.50 -6.89
CA ASP A 329 11.91 -1.50 -6.23
C ASP A 329 12.33 -1.98 -4.83
N GLU A 330 13.50 -1.56 -4.38
CA GLU A 330 14.06 -1.96 -3.10
C GLU A 330 13.30 -1.37 -1.89
N PRO A 331 13.31 -2.07 -0.73
CA PRO A 331 12.70 -1.56 0.48
C PRO A 331 13.43 -0.31 1.00
N ALA A 332 12.65 0.69 1.42
CA ALA A 332 13.15 1.97 1.93
C ALA A 332 13.06 2.11 3.46
N ILE A 333 12.13 1.40 4.09
CA ILE A 333 11.87 1.46 5.53
C ILE A 333 12.10 0.09 6.17
N SER A 334 12.67 0.07 7.37
CA SER A 334 12.82 -1.13 8.18
C SER A 334 12.15 -0.98 9.53
N MET A 335 11.75 -2.10 10.12
CA MET A 335 11.14 -2.19 11.43
C MET A 335 11.57 -3.49 12.11
N THR A 336 11.95 -3.43 13.40
CA THR A 336 12.23 -4.66 14.14
C THR A 336 10.91 -5.28 14.62
N ILE A 337 10.66 -6.53 14.27
CA ILE A 337 9.52 -7.31 14.75
C ILE A 337 10.04 -8.50 15.55
N GLY A 338 9.61 -8.64 16.78
CA GLY A 338 10.01 -9.73 17.67
C GLY A 338 8.86 -10.24 18.52
N THR A 339 9.16 -11.23 19.36
CA THR A 339 8.20 -11.75 20.33
C THR A 339 7.86 -10.71 21.39
N ASN A 340 6.66 -10.81 21.96
CA ASN A 340 6.28 -9.98 23.09
C ASN A 340 7.03 -10.45 24.34
N THR A 341 7.91 -9.61 24.87
CA THR A 341 8.71 -9.86 26.09
C THR A 341 8.22 -9.02 27.29
N SER A 342 7.00 -8.47 27.22
CA SER A 342 6.43 -7.71 28.31
C SER A 342 5.99 -8.61 29.50
N PRO A 343 5.85 -8.05 30.70
CA PRO A 343 5.30 -8.78 31.86
C PRO A 343 3.87 -9.28 31.67
N LEU A 344 3.13 -8.73 30.68
CA LEU A 344 1.76 -9.13 30.35
C LEU A 344 1.68 -10.14 29.20
N SER A 345 2.81 -10.56 28.63
CA SER A 345 2.85 -11.53 27.51
C SER A 345 2.12 -12.83 27.87
N GLY A 346 1.30 -13.32 26.93
CA GLY A 346 0.50 -14.55 27.10
C GLY A 346 -0.74 -14.39 27.97
N ARG A 347 -1.05 -13.18 28.48
CA ARG A 347 -2.25 -12.94 29.31
C ARG A 347 -3.43 -12.36 28.51
N GLU A 348 -3.20 -11.95 27.27
CA GLU A 348 -4.10 -11.12 26.46
C GLU A 348 -4.66 -11.86 25.25
N LYS A 349 -5.25 -13.05 25.44
CA LYS A 349 -5.84 -13.86 24.36
C LYS A 349 -4.88 -14.22 23.21
N GLY A 350 -3.62 -13.81 23.24
CA GLY A 350 -2.60 -14.22 22.29
C GLY A 350 -2.22 -15.67 22.51
N THR A 351 -2.29 -16.49 21.45
CA THR A 351 -1.90 -17.91 21.49
C THR A 351 -0.55 -18.14 20.82
N LYS A 352 -0.06 -17.16 20.06
CA LYS A 352 1.15 -17.25 19.23
C LYS A 352 2.22 -16.32 19.77
N VAL A 353 2.94 -16.77 20.80
CA VAL A 353 3.91 -15.97 21.57
C VAL A 353 5.37 -16.42 21.42
N THR A 354 5.64 -17.45 20.61
CA THR A 354 7.00 -18.01 20.48
C THR A 354 7.73 -17.50 19.25
N ALA A 355 9.06 -17.37 19.35
CA ALA A 355 9.92 -16.93 18.26
C ALA A 355 9.75 -17.77 16.98
N ARG A 356 9.61 -19.08 17.13
CA ARG A 356 9.39 -19.98 16.00
C ARG A 356 8.12 -19.64 15.22
N LEU A 357 6.99 -19.43 15.92
CA LEU A 357 5.71 -19.10 15.27
C LEU A 357 5.78 -17.76 14.55
N VAL A 358 6.44 -16.76 15.14
CA VAL A 358 6.65 -15.45 14.51
C VAL A 358 7.51 -15.62 13.25
N LYS A 359 8.63 -16.36 13.32
CA LYS A 359 9.49 -16.60 12.16
C LYS A 359 8.75 -17.34 11.04
N ASP A 360 8.06 -18.44 11.37
CA ASP A 360 7.29 -19.22 10.40
C ASP A 360 6.20 -18.36 9.71
N ARG A 361 5.65 -17.36 10.41
CA ARG A 361 4.68 -16.43 9.84
C ARG A 361 5.33 -15.42 8.91
N LEU A 362 6.47 -14.84 9.32
CA LEU A 362 7.24 -13.93 8.48
C LEU A 362 7.75 -14.63 7.21
N ASP A 363 8.21 -15.87 7.31
CA ASP A 363 8.63 -16.66 6.15
C ASP A 363 7.48 -16.94 5.19
N ARG A 364 6.28 -17.17 5.69
CA ARG A 364 5.08 -17.31 4.85
C ARG A 364 4.73 -16.01 4.15
N GLU A 365 4.92 -14.87 4.78
CA GLU A 365 4.70 -13.57 4.14
C GLU A 365 5.63 -13.35 2.95
N LEU A 366 6.92 -13.72 3.08
CA LEU A 366 7.91 -13.59 2.00
C LEU A 366 7.55 -14.39 0.74
N VAL A 367 6.72 -15.42 0.87
CA VAL A 367 6.28 -16.22 -0.28
C VAL A 367 5.43 -15.39 -1.24
N GLY A 368 4.47 -14.62 -0.70
CA GLY A 368 3.55 -13.81 -1.50
C GLY A 368 4.00 -12.35 -1.69
N ASN A 369 4.93 -11.87 -0.89
CA ASN A 369 5.35 -10.48 -0.88
C ASN A 369 6.85 -10.32 -1.12
N VAL A 370 7.23 -10.18 -2.38
CA VAL A 370 8.65 -10.02 -2.81
C VAL A 370 9.22 -8.64 -2.47
N SER A 371 8.37 -7.68 -2.08
CA SER A 371 8.80 -6.34 -1.65
C SER A 371 9.29 -6.31 -0.20
N LEU A 372 9.09 -7.40 0.55
CA LEU A 372 9.56 -7.54 1.91
C LEU A 372 10.89 -8.30 1.99
N GLN A 373 11.71 -7.92 2.96
CA GLN A 373 12.90 -8.65 3.35
C GLN A 373 12.87 -8.89 4.86
N VAL A 374 13.26 -10.08 5.29
CA VAL A 374 13.35 -10.46 6.71
C VAL A 374 14.79 -10.86 7.02
N ILE A 375 15.46 -10.05 7.83
CA ILE A 375 16.88 -10.21 8.16
C ILE A 375 17.01 -10.57 9.64
N PRO A 376 17.82 -11.58 10.00
CA PRO A 376 18.12 -11.88 11.39
C PRO A 376 18.77 -10.68 12.10
N THR A 377 18.42 -10.46 13.36
CA THR A 377 19.10 -9.49 14.23
C THR A 377 20.05 -10.20 15.19
N GLU A 378 20.79 -9.45 16.00
CA GLU A 378 21.61 -10.04 17.09
C GLU A 378 20.75 -10.80 18.13
N ARG A 379 19.47 -10.46 18.22
CA ARG A 379 18.51 -11.14 19.08
C ARG A 379 17.87 -12.31 18.35
N PRO A 380 17.88 -13.53 18.91
CA PRO A 380 17.32 -14.72 18.25
C PRO A 380 15.78 -14.73 18.19
N ASP A 381 15.13 -13.81 18.91
CA ASP A 381 13.68 -13.67 19.02
C ASP A 381 13.11 -12.43 18.29
N ALA A 382 13.94 -11.77 17.47
CA ALA A 382 13.58 -10.58 16.73
C ALA A 382 14.23 -10.53 15.34
N TRP A 383 13.53 -9.95 14.37
CA TRP A 383 13.95 -9.83 12.98
C TRP A 383 13.79 -8.38 12.52
N GLU A 384 14.72 -7.93 11.69
CA GLU A 384 14.54 -6.70 10.93
C GLU A 384 13.70 -7.03 9.70
N VAL A 385 12.52 -6.41 9.61
CA VAL A 385 11.61 -6.53 8.47
C VAL A 385 11.69 -5.23 7.68
N ARG A 386 12.08 -5.33 6.41
CA ARG A 386 12.21 -4.20 5.50
C ARG A 386 11.07 -4.21 4.50
N GLY A 387 10.52 -3.04 4.20
CA GLY A 387 9.43 -2.85 3.24
C GLY A 387 9.53 -1.50 2.55
N ARG A 388 8.63 -1.23 1.63
CA ARG A 388 8.59 0.02 0.86
C ARG A 388 8.25 1.21 1.74
N GLY A 389 7.28 1.07 2.63
CA GLY A 389 6.80 2.15 3.49
C GLY A 389 6.30 1.66 4.84
N GLU A 390 6.01 2.62 5.73
CA GLU A 390 5.55 2.33 7.08
C GLU A 390 4.15 1.69 7.13
N LEU A 391 3.27 2.07 6.18
CA LEU A 391 1.90 1.54 6.13
C LEU A 391 1.90 0.04 5.80
N ALA A 392 2.72 -0.41 4.84
CA ALA A 392 2.83 -1.82 4.49
C ALA A 392 3.29 -2.66 5.69
N LEU A 393 4.29 -2.18 6.44
CA LEU A 393 4.78 -2.84 7.65
C LEU A 393 3.74 -2.81 8.79
N ALA A 394 3.02 -1.71 8.97
CA ALA A 394 1.95 -1.61 9.96
C ALA A 394 0.78 -2.56 9.64
N ILE A 395 0.42 -2.73 8.38
CA ILE A 395 -0.60 -3.70 7.93
C ILE A 395 -0.15 -5.13 8.20
N LEU A 396 1.12 -5.47 7.94
CA LEU A 396 1.66 -6.79 8.30
C LEU A 396 1.51 -7.07 9.81
N VAL A 397 1.91 -6.12 10.66
CA VAL A 397 1.78 -6.24 12.11
C VAL A 397 0.32 -6.38 12.54
N GLU A 398 -0.59 -5.57 11.95
CA GLU A 398 -2.02 -5.63 12.25
C GLU A 398 -2.65 -6.96 11.81
N THR A 399 -2.25 -7.50 10.66
CA THR A 399 -2.67 -8.82 10.19
C THR A 399 -2.22 -9.91 11.16
N MET A 400 -0.95 -9.89 11.58
CA MET A 400 -0.43 -10.84 12.57
C MET A 400 -1.16 -10.71 13.91
N ARG A 401 -1.47 -9.48 14.35
CA ARG A 401 -2.26 -9.23 15.57
C ARG A 401 -3.63 -9.92 15.51
N ARG A 402 -4.34 -9.78 14.39
CA ARG A 402 -5.67 -10.41 14.16
C ARG A 402 -5.58 -11.94 14.08
N GLU A 403 -4.46 -12.46 13.62
CA GLU A 403 -4.16 -13.90 13.62
C GLU A 403 -3.82 -14.46 15.01
N GLY A 404 -3.77 -13.63 16.05
CA GLY A 404 -3.53 -14.04 17.44
C GLY A 404 -2.06 -14.02 17.87
N TYR A 405 -1.18 -13.31 17.14
CA TYR A 405 0.21 -13.11 17.57
C TYR A 405 0.31 -11.99 18.61
N GLU A 406 1.25 -12.18 19.53
CA GLU A 406 1.74 -11.11 20.41
C GLU A 406 3.16 -10.73 19.98
N LEU A 407 3.36 -9.46 19.68
CA LEU A 407 4.57 -8.95 19.07
C LEU A 407 5.15 -7.78 19.87
N THR A 408 6.46 -7.59 19.74
CA THR A 408 7.13 -6.33 20.03
C THR A 408 7.61 -5.74 18.72
N VAL A 409 7.27 -4.48 18.48
CA VAL A 409 7.61 -3.77 17.25
C VAL A 409 8.44 -2.54 17.59
N GLY A 410 9.61 -2.45 16.97
CA GLY A 410 10.50 -1.30 17.11
C GLY A 410 10.07 -0.10 16.27
N ARG A 411 10.71 1.04 16.50
CA ARG A 411 10.50 2.25 15.70
C ARG A 411 10.85 2.00 14.24
N PRO A 412 10.05 2.48 13.29
CA PRO A 412 10.43 2.49 11.87
C PRO A 412 11.71 3.30 11.64
N SER A 413 12.60 2.82 10.79
CA SER A 413 13.86 3.46 10.42
C SER A 413 14.12 3.33 8.92
N ALA A 414 14.91 4.24 8.34
CA ALA A 414 15.27 4.16 6.92
C ALA A 414 16.36 3.11 6.68
N VAL A 415 16.24 2.38 5.58
CA VAL A 415 17.26 1.44 5.12
C VAL A 415 18.38 2.24 4.42
N THR A 416 19.55 2.33 5.05
CA THR A 416 20.69 3.05 4.50
C THR A 416 21.57 2.17 3.64
N LYS A 417 22.27 2.79 2.67
CA LYS A 417 23.28 2.15 1.81
C LYS A 417 24.61 2.87 1.92
N GLU A 418 25.68 2.14 1.80
CA GLU A 418 27.02 2.72 1.64
C GLU A 418 27.36 2.85 0.15
N ILE A 419 27.47 4.08 -0.35
CA ILE A 419 27.84 4.38 -1.73
C ILE A 419 29.11 5.22 -1.72
N ASN A 420 30.18 4.74 -2.36
CA ASN A 420 31.48 5.40 -2.40
C ASN A 420 32.04 5.75 -0.99
N GLY A 421 31.88 4.88 -0.01
CA GLY A 421 32.36 5.07 1.36
C GLY A 421 31.57 6.11 2.18
N LYS A 422 30.41 6.54 1.72
CA LYS A 422 29.50 7.45 2.43
C LYS A 422 28.14 6.81 2.61
N VAL A 423 27.56 7.05 3.78
CA VAL A 423 26.18 6.60 4.07
C VAL A 423 25.19 7.42 3.25
N HIS A 424 24.35 6.74 2.50
CA HIS A 424 23.21 7.30 1.77
C HIS A 424 21.92 6.79 2.38
N GLU A 425 20.89 7.63 2.34
CA GLU A 425 19.55 7.33 2.81
C GLU A 425 18.53 7.48 1.68
N PRO A 426 17.41 6.73 1.72
CA PRO A 426 16.35 6.88 0.75
C PRO A 426 15.70 8.25 0.87
N VAL A 427 15.44 8.89 -0.26
CA VAL A 427 14.72 10.17 -0.36
C VAL A 427 13.45 9.99 -1.18
N GLU A 428 12.47 10.81 -0.87
CA GLU A 428 11.17 10.79 -1.50
C GLU A 428 10.79 12.18 -2.01
N ARG A 429 10.12 12.21 -3.13
CA ARG A 429 9.46 13.39 -3.65
C ARG A 429 8.11 13.52 -2.94
N LEU A 430 7.99 14.56 -2.13
CA LEU A 430 6.79 14.89 -1.36
C LEU A 430 6.04 16.01 -2.08
N SER A 431 4.84 15.70 -2.58
CA SER A 431 3.91 16.68 -3.17
C SER A 431 2.81 17.01 -2.17
N ILE A 432 2.58 18.30 -1.96
CA ILE A 432 1.61 18.80 -0.97
C ILE A 432 0.70 19.82 -1.64
N ASP A 433 -0.61 19.64 -1.50
CA ASP A 433 -1.62 20.63 -1.86
C ASP A 433 -2.28 21.16 -0.59
N VAL A 434 -2.20 22.47 -0.36
CA VAL A 434 -2.75 23.11 0.83
C VAL A 434 -3.37 24.48 0.52
N PRO A 435 -4.39 24.91 1.28
CA PRO A 435 -4.80 26.29 1.28
C PRO A 435 -3.64 27.24 1.63
N GLU A 436 -3.58 28.39 0.98
CA GLU A 436 -2.50 29.37 1.10
C GLU A 436 -2.22 29.79 2.55
N GLU A 437 -3.25 29.80 3.41
CA GLU A 437 -3.12 30.12 4.85
C GLU A 437 -2.19 29.15 5.62
N PHE A 438 -2.03 27.89 5.17
CA PHE A 438 -1.18 26.87 5.81
C PHE A 438 0.23 26.78 5.21
N LEU A 439 0.55 27.55 4.17
CA LEU A 439 1.85 27.50 3.46
C LEU A 439 3.03 27.61 4.43
N GLY A 440 2.99 28.58 5.37
CA GLY A 440 4.06 28.80 6.32
C GLY A 440 4.26 27.64 7.30
N ALA A 441 3.16 27.10 7.86
CA ALA A 441 3.20 25.97 8.80
C ALA A 441 3.75 24.70 8.12
N VAL A 442 3.28 24.41 6.90
CA VAL A 442 3.71 23.24 6.13
C VAL A 442 5.18 23.35 5.72
N THR A 443 5.62 24.50 5.22
CA THR A 443 7.02 24.70 4.85
C THR A 443 7.95 24.54 6.06
N GLN A 444 7.56 25.04 7.23
CA GLN A 444 8.32 24.86 8.47
C GLN A 444 8.34 23.39 8.88
N LEU A 445 7.19 22.70 8.84
CA LEU A 445 7.07 21.28 9.21
C LEU A 445 8.00 20.39 8.36
N VAL A 446 8.08 20.64 7.07
CA VAL A 446 8.93 19.88 6.13
C VAL A 446 10.41 20.25 6.33
N SER A 447 10.74 21.54 6.54
CA SER A 447 12.12 22.01 6.72
C SER A 447 12.80 21.41 7.95
N VAL A 448 12.11 21.31 9.09
CA VAL A 448 12.68 20.69 10.32
C VAL A 448 12.94 19.20 10.14
N ARG A 449 12.28 18.58 9.16
CA ARG A 449 12.43 17.17 8.73
C ARG A 449 13.44 16.98 7.59
N ARG A 450 14.24 18.03 7.30
CA ARG A 450 15.26 18.05 6.24
C ARG A 450 14.70 17.96 4.82
N GLY A 451 13.41 18.28 4.62
CA GLY A 451 12.84 18.44 3.29
C GLY A 451 13.35 19.71 2.62
N ARG A 452 13.66 19.59 1.33
CA ARG A 452 14.18 20.65 0.46
C ARG A 452 13.09 20.97 -0.58
N MET A 453 12.61 22.21 -0.60
CA MET A 453 11.60 22.65 -1.58
C MET A 453 12.24 22.71 -2.97
N GLU A 454 11.57 22.14 -3.96
CA GLU A 454 11.93 22.21 -5.37
C GLU A 454 11.05 23.18 -6.13
N THR A 455 9.74 23.04 -5.99
CA THR A 455 8.78 23.91 -6.70
C THR A 455 7.64 24.36 -5.78
N MET A 456 7.09 25.53 -6.13
CA MET A 456 5.88 26.06 -5.53
C MET A 456 5.03 26.66 -6.64
N THR A 457 3.81 26.18 -6.83
CA THR A 457 2.87 26.65 -7.82
C THR A 457 1.61 27.15 -7.14
N ASN A 458 1.26 28.41 -7.37
CA ASN A 458 0.00 29.00 -6.90
C ASN A 458 -0.96 29.10 -8.10
N HIS A 459 -2.06 28.35 -8.03
CA HIS A 459 -3.05 28.32 -9.12
C HIS A 459 -4.05 29.50 -9.09
N GLY A 460 -3.92 30.44 -8.13
CA GLY A 460 -4.83 31.57 -8.00
C GLY A 460 -6.22 31.22 -7.46
N THR A 461 -6.43 29.97 -7.06
CA THR A 461 -7.69 29.45 -6.50
C THR A 461 -7.74 29.47 -4.97
N GLY A 462 -6.71 30.05 -4.31
CA GLY A 462 -6.52 30.00 -2.86
C GLY A 462 -5.82 28.72 -2.40
N TRP A 463 -5.35 27.86 -3.32
CA TRP A 463 -4.57 26.66 -3.07
C TRP A 463 -3.17 26.79 -3.65
N VAL A 464 -2.20 26.19 -2.95
CA VAL A 464 -0.80 26.17 -3.36
C VAL A 464 -0.33 24.72 -3.43
N ARG A 465 0.30 24.36 -4.53
CA ARG A 465 1.02 23.09 -4.70
C ARG A 465 2.49 23.28 -4.39
N LEU A 466 3.03 22.41 -3.54
CA LEU A 466 4.42 22.40 -3.13
C LEU A 466 5.04 21.06 -3.46
N ALA A 467 6.25 21.05 -4.00
CA ALA A 467 7.04 19.84 -4.15
C ALA A 467 8.35 19.96 -3.37
N PHE A 468 8.68 18.88 -2.65
CA PHE A 468 9.90 18.76 -1.85
C PHE A 468 10.60 17.44 -2.14
N VAL A 469 11.92 17.41 -1.97
CA VAL A 469 12.68 16.17 -1.75
C VAL A 469 12.97 16.07 -0.26
N ILE A 470 12.60 14.94 0.34
CA ILE A 470 12.69 14.71 1.79
C ILE A 470 13.25 13.32 2.07
N PRO A 471 14.14 13.13 3.07
CA PRO A 471 14.52 11.80 3.52
C PRO A 471 13.30 10.98 3.98
N SER A 472 13.20 9.69 3.57
CA SER A 472 12.06 8.83 3.93
C SER A 472 11.79 8.79 5.44
N ARG A 473 12.85 8.80 6.27
CA ARG A 473 12.70 8.89 7.74
C ARG A 473 12.09 10.21 8.21
N GLY A 474 12.13 11.27 7.40
CA GLY A 474 11.46 12.55 7.69
C GLY A 474 9.94 12.46 7.56
N LEU A 475 9.43 11.47 6.84
CA LEU A 475 8.00 11.23 6.68
C LEU A 475 7.39 10.41 7.82
N ILE A 476 8.21 9.74 8.63
CA ILE A 476 7.72 9.01 9.82
C ILE A 476 7.00 9.99 10.75
N GLY A 477 5.71 9.75 11.02
CA GLY A 477 4.85 10.62 11.81
C GLY A 477 4.53 11.99 11.18
N PHE A 478 4.87 12.20 9.91
CA PHE A 478 4.56 13.44 9.19
C PHE A 478 3.05 13.62 9.02
N ARG A 479 2.35 12.57 8.60
CA ARG A 479 0.94 12.61 8.21
C ARG A 479 0.04 13.13 9.33
N THR A 480 0.22 12.64 10.55
CA THR A 480 -0.60 13.02 11.72
C THR A 480 -0.43 14.50 12.05
N ILE A 481 0.82 14.98 12.07
CA ILE A 481 1.12 16.39 12.36
C ILE A 481 0.63 17.28 11.21
N PHE A 482 0.87 16.89 9.97
CA PHE A 482 0.44 17.60 8.77
C PHE A 482 -1.08 17.81 8.75
N LEU A 483 -1.87 16.76 8.99
CA LEU A 483 -3.33 16.87 9.05
C LEU A 483 -3.80 17.76 10.21
N THR A 484 -3.10 17.74 11.34
CA THR A 484 -3.40 18.63 12.48
C THR A 484 -3.12 20.08 12.11
N GLU A 485 -1.95 20.40 11.56
CA GLU A 485 -1.54 21.74 11.17
C GLU A 485 -2.41 22.33 10.05
N THR A 486 -2.90 21.49 9.14
CA THR A 486 -3.77 21.87 8.02
C THR A 486 -5.26 21.70 8.34
N ARG A 487 -5.64 21.42 9.59
CA ARG A 487 -7.02 21.16 10.02
C ARG A 487 -7.75 20.11 9.16
N GLY A 488 -7.00 19.12 8.66
CA GLY A 488 -7.51 18.05 7.81
C GLY A 488 -7.76 18.42 6.36
N THR A 489 -7.48 19.65 5.92
CA THR A 489 -7.72 20.11 4.54
C THR A 489 -6.55 19.82 3.61
N GLY A 490 -5.31 19.72 4.13
CA GLY A 490 -4.12 19.49 3.31
C GLY A 490 -4.08 18.07 2.73
N ILE A 491 -3.59 17.97 1.52
CA ILE A 491 -3.33 16.69 0.83
C ILE A 491 -1.81 16.55 0.69
N ALA A 492 -1.26 15.42 1.10
CA ALA A 492 0.16 15.13 0.97
C ALA A 492 0.37 13.73 0.39
N HIS A 493 1.31 13.64 -0.54
CA HIS A 493 1.69 12.41 -1.19
C HIS A 493 3.20 12.35 -1.38
N HIS A 494 3.78 11.17 -1.26
CA HIS A 494 5.21 10.96 -1.45
C HIS A 494 5.49 9.73 -2.31
N VAL A 495 6.59 9.79 -3.06
CA VAL A 495 7.05 8.73 -3.93
C VAL A 495 8.56 8.62 -3.81
N PHE A 496 9.06 7.40 -3.72
CA PHE A 496 10.50 7.14 -3.70
C PHE A 496 11.18 7.73 -4.94
N GLU A 497 12.29 8.44 -4.74
CA GLU A 497 13.03 9.10 -5.82
C GLU A 497 14.46 8.55 -5.99
N GLY A 498 15.05 8.03 -4.91
CA GLY A 498 16.40 7.49 -4.96
C GLY A 498 17.11 7.52 -3.61
N TYR A 499 18.45 7.56 -3.67
CA TYR A 499 19.31 7.63 -2.50
C TYR A 499 20.18 8.89 -2.55
N GLU A 500 20.17 9.68 -1.47
CA GLU A 500 21.05 10.84 -1.29
C GLU A 500 21.98 10.65 -0.08
N PRO A 501 23.10 11.39 0.01
CA PRO A 501 23.94 11.38 1.19
C PRO A 501 23.15 11.74 2.45
N TRP A 502 23.47 11.10 3.57
CA TRP A 502 22.82 11.32 4.86
C TRP A 502 22.67 12.81 5.21
N ALA A 503 21.43 13.28 5.35
CA ALA A 503 21.07 14.69 5.57
C ALA A 503 21.30 15.19 7.02
N GLY A 504 21.89 14.38 7.89
CA GLY A 504 22.11 14.70 9.30
C GLY A 504 20.94 14.30 10.19
N VAL A 505 20.99 14.69 11.45
CA VAL A 505 19.98 14.30 12.45
C VAL A 505 18.64 14.97 12.17
N ILE A 506 17.58 14.18 12.11
CA ILE A 506 16.19 14.65 12.15
C ILE A 506 15.70 14.43 13.60
N ARG A 507 15.30 15.49 14.26
CA ARG A 507 14.67 15.38 15.57
C ARG A 507 13.28 14.78 15.36
N GLY A 508 13.02 13.65 16.00
CA GLY A 508 11.70 13.02 16.03
C GLY A 508 10.71 13.78 16.90
N ARG A 509 10.05 13.08 17.78
CA ARG A 509 9.13 13.64 18.78
C ARG A 509 9.77 14.73 19.63
N GLN A 510 9.06 15.85 19.81
CA GLN A 510 9.54 16.97 20.63
C GLN A 510 9.33 16.71 22.13
N ASN A 511 8.29 15.97 22.48
CA ASN A 511 7.84 15.74 23.86
C ASN A 511 8.37 14.40 24.40
N GLY A 512 8.64 14.33 25.70
CA GLY A 512 9.04 13.11 26.39
C GLY A 512 7.88 12.16 26.65
N SER A 513 8.18 11.02 27.27
CA SER A 513 7.19 10.02 27.69
C SER A 513 6.93 10.12 29.20
N LEU A 514 5.67 9.89 29.61
CA LEU A 514 5.31 9.55 30.98
C LEU A 514 5.41 8.03 31.12
N VAL A 515 6.28 7.55 31.98
CA VAL A 515 6.63 6.12 32.12
C VAL A 515 6.20 5.62 33.49
N ALA A 516 5.49 4.50 33.56
CA ALA A 516 5.12 3.88 34.84
C ALA A 516 6.36 3.40 35.60
N ASP A 517 6.46 3.75 36.89
CA ASP A 517 7.56 3.39 37.78
C ASP A 517 7.38 2.01 38.46
N ARG A 518 6.21 1.39 38.31
CA ARG A 518 5.85 0.11 38.94
C ARG A 518 4.68 -0.58 38.28
N ALA A 519 4.48 -1.85 38.64
CA ALA A 519 3.31 -2.62 38.23
C ALA A 519 2.10 -2.36 39.15
N GLY A 520 0.89 -2.49 38.58
CA GLY A 520 -0.40 -2.35 39.29
C GLY A 520 -1.51 -1.90 38.36
N ALA A 521 -2.68 -1.56 38.93
CA ALA A 521 -3.78 -0.97 38.17
C ALA A 521 -3.70 0.58 38.23
N SER A 522 -3.94 1.25 37.12
CA SER A 522 -4.01 2.72 37.09
C SER A 522 -5.16 3.24 37.94
N ALA A 523 -4.86 4.20 38.85
CA ALA A 523 -5.83 4.76 39.75
C ALA A 523 -6.29 6.16 39.26
N ALA A 524 -7.61 6.41 39.28
CA ALA A 524 -8.18 7.70 38.87
C ALA A 524 -7.56 8.87 39.60
N TYR A 525 -7.28 8.72 40.90
CA TYR A 525 -6.60 9.74 41.70
C TYR A 525 -5.19 10.08 41.20
N ALA A 526 -4.40 9.09 40.85
CA ALA A 526 -3.07 9.34 40.30
C ALA A 526 -3.16 9.98 38.90
N MET A 527 -4.07 9.49 38.05
CA MET A 527 -4.28 10.02 36.71
C MET A 527 -4.70 11.50 36.73
N PHE A 528 -5.56 11.91 37.67
CA PHE A 528 -5.96 13.30 37.86
C PHE A 528 -4.76 14.22 38.10
N ASN A 529 -3.81 13.78 38.93
CA ASN A 529 -2.62 14.57 39.24
C ASN A 529 -1.57 14.53 38.09
N ILE A 530 -1.57 13.48 37.27
CA ILE A 530 -0.60 13.33 36.18
C ILE A 530 -1.08 14.03 34.91
N GLN A 531 -2.38 14.16 34.66
CA GLN A 531 -2.93 14.85 33.49
C GLN A 531 -2.50 16.31 33.32
N GLU A 532 -2.10 16.98 34.40
CA GLU A 532 -1.51 18.33 34.35
C GLU A 532 -0.12 18.34 33.68
N ARG A 533 0.53 17.21 33.60
CA ARG A 533 1.89 17.05 33.06
C ARG A 533 1.91 16.58 31.60
N GLY A 534 0.77 16.19 31.05
CA GLY A 534 0.66 15.74 29.68
C GLY A 534 -0.60 14.95 29.38
N SER A 535 -0.65 14.33 28.17
CA SER A 535 -1.79 13.55 27.71
C SER A 535 -1.62 12.08 28.07
N LEU A 536 -2.63 11.48 28.70
CA LEU A 536 -2.63 10.06 29.06
C LEU A 536 -3.14 9.18 27.91
N PHE A 537 -2.60 7.95 27.82
CA PHE A 537 -2.92 6.98 26.76
C PHE A 537 -3.81 5.82 27.24
N LEU A 538 -4.18 5.79 28.49
CA LEU A 538 -4.93 4.70 29.10
C LEU A 538 -6.05 5.20 30.02
N SER A 539 -7.04 4.33 30.22
CA SER A 539 -8.19 4.58 31.10
C SER A 539 -7.89 4.15 32.57
N PRO A 540 -8.66 4.60 33.56
CA PRO A 540 -8.60 4.07 34.91
C PRO A 540 -8.80 2.55 34.95
N ALA A 541 -8.20 1.90 35.96
CA ALA A 541 -8.22 0.45 36.18
C ALA A 541 -7.52 -0.38 35.08
N THR A 542 -6.69 0.24 34.24
CA THR A 542 -5.84 -0.46 33.27
C THR A 542 -4.62 -1.03 33.99
N GLU A 543 -4.29 -2.31 33.74
CA GLU A 543 -3.09 -2.96 34.27
C GLU A 543 -1.84 -2.35 33.60
N VAL A 544 -0.88 -1.91 34.41
CA VAL A 544 0.39 -1.33 33.98
C VAL A 544 1.57 -2.05 34.64
N TYR A 545 2.73 -1.91 34.05
CA TYR A 545 3.99 -2.45 34.57
C TYR A 545 5.12 -1.43 34.47
N GLU A 546 6.19 -1.63 35.22
CA GLU A 546 7.37 -0.75 35.19
C GLU A 546 7.94 -0.65 33.77
N GLY A 547 8.19 0.56 33.28
CA GLY A 547 8.67 0.82 31.94
C GLY A 547 7.56 0.94 30.86
N MET A 548 6.28 0.73 31.21
CA MET A 548 5.16 0.99 30.29
C MET A 548 4.96 2.51 30.16
N ILE A 549 4.78 2.98 28.93
CA ILE A 549 4.49 4.39 28.62
C ILE A 549 2.99 4.59 28.78
N VAL A 550 2.64 5.49 29.70
CA VAL A 550 1.26 5.77 30.08
C VAL A 550 0.72 7.10 29.54
N GLY A 551 1.60 7.89 28.90
CA GLY A 551 1.24 9.17 28.32
C GLY A 551 2.40 9.89 27.67
N GLU A 552 2.07 11.00 27.00
CA GLU A 552 3.00 11.98 26.46
C GLU A 552 3.22 13.10 27.48
N ASN A 553 4.48 13.40 27.79
CA ASN A 553 4.83 14.52 28.68
C ASN A 553 4.69 15.86 27.91
N SER A 554 4.25 16.92 28.56
CA SER A 554 4.25 18.28 27.99
C SER A 554 5.65 18.88 27.84
N ARG A 555 6.68 18.25 28.42
CA ARG A 555 8.10 18.61 28.33
C ARG A 555 8.89 17.62 27.51
N MET A 556 10.08 18.03 27.07
CA MET A 556 10.97 17.20 26.27
C MET A 556 11.54 15.99 27.04
N ASP A 557 11.61 16.07 28.35
CA ASP A 557 12.22 15.04 29.20
C ASP A 557 11.24 13.90 29.50
N GLU A 558 11.77 12.69 29.55
CA GLU A 558 11.06 11.52 30.08
C GLU A 558 10.83 11.70 31.60
N MET A 559 9.66 11.25 32.04
CA MET A 559 9.30 11.31 33.48
C MET A 559 8.72 9.98 33.94
N ASP A 560 9.38 9.38 34.95
CA ASP A 560 8.81 8.24 35.66
C ASP A 560 7.68 8.73 36.60
N VAL A 561 6.52 8.08 36.51
CA VAL A 561 5.31 8.45 37.24
C VAL A 561 4.67 7.26 37.96
N ASN A 562 4.16 7.50 39.16
CA ASN A 562 3.36 6.50 39.87
C ASN A 562 1.88 6.66 39.53
N ILE A 563 1.42 5.94 38.50
CA ILE A 563 0.03 5.98 38.05
C ILE A 563 -0.90 5.06 38.87
N THR A 564 -0.34 4.22 39.75
CA THR A 564 -1.10 3.24 40.55
C THR A 564 -1.44 3.76 41.94
N LYS A 565 -1.09 5.03 42.27
CA LYS A 565 -1.28 5.60 43.58
C LYS A 565 -2.75 5.87 43.87
N GLU A 566 -3.31 5.16 44.82
CA GLU A 566 -4.67 5.37 45.33
C GLU A 566 -4.75 6.53 46.33
N LYS A 567 -5.93 7.10 46.45
CA LYS A 567 -6.22 8.12 47.49
C LYS A 567 -6.17 7.44 48.84
N LYS A 568 -5.28 7.86 49.74
CA LYS A 568 -5.32 7.38 51.12
C LYS A 568 -6.58 7.89 51.81
N VAL A 569 -7.47 6.97 52.20
CA VAL A 569 -8.65 7.28 53.01
C VAL A 569 -8.17 7.56 54.41
N THR A 570 -8.14 8.83 54.80
CA THR A 570 -7.94 9.25 56.19
C THR A 570 -9.31 9.51 56.81
N ASN A 571 -9.57 8.94 58.00
CA ASN A 571 -10.83 8.99 58.73
C ASN A 571 -11.27 10.41 59.21
N ILE A 572 -10.65 11.46 58.71
CA ILE A 572 -10.91 12.84 59.14
C ILE A 572 -11.17 13.71 57.90
N ARG A 573 -12.26 13.46 57.17
CA ARG A 573 -12.92 14.50 56.38
C ARG A 573 -14.38 14.11 56.16
N GLN A 574 -15.23 15.03 56.65
CA GLN A 574 -16.67 15.03 56.47
C GLN A 574 -17.05 14.89 54.98
N SER A 575 -18.16 14.25 54.79
CA SER A 575 -18.87 13.90 53.56
C SER A 575 -19.38 15.09 52.73
N ASN A 576 -18.74 16.23 52.72
CA ASN A 576 -19.18 17.40 51.96
C ASN A 576 -18.07 17.87 51.01
N ALA A 577 -18.12 17.36 49.84
CA ALA A 577 -17.53 17.69 48.56
C ALA A 577 -16.80 16.49 47.98
N GLU A 578 -17.53 15.57 47.43
CA GLU A 578 -17.08 14.85 46.25
C GLU A 578 -16.97 15.88 45.13
N GLU A 579 -15.86 16.62 45.09
CA GLU A 579 -15.40 17.19 43.84
C GLU A 579 -15.17 15.99 42.93
N LEU A 580 -16.07 15.80 42.01
CA LEU A 580 -15.93 14.84 40.89
C LEU A 580 -14.64 15.21 40.20
N GLU A 581 -13.57 14.45 40.50
CA GLU A 581 -12.28 14.57 39.83
C GLU A 581 -12.52 14.30 38.33
N ARG A 582 -12.57 15.37 37.52
CA ARG A 582 -12.89 15.28 36.11
C ARG A 582 -11.62 14.89 35.34
N LEU A 583 -11.56 13.64 34.95
CA LEU A 583 -10.47 13.17 34.08
C LEU A 583 -10.71 13.62 32.63
N VAL A 584 -9.65 14.11 32.00
CA VAL A 584 -9.62 14.35 30.56
C VAL A 584 -9.66 12.98 29.88
N PRO A 585 -10.51 12.78 28.85
CA PRO A 585 -10.53 11.52 28.10
C PRO A 585 -9.13 11.15 27.62
N PRO A 586 -8.68 9.90 27.80
CA PRO A 586 -7.36 9.48 27.36
C PRO A 586 -7.29 9.44 25.82
N ARG A 587 -6.13 9.76 25.28
CA ARG A 587 -5.80 9.57 23.87
C ARG A 587 -5.42 8.11 23.63
N LEU A 588 -6.37 7.27 23.23
CA LEU A 588 -6.08 5.89 22.84
C LEU A 588 -5.37 5.89 21.49
N LEU A 589 -4.17 5.31 21.45
CA LEU A 589 -3.35 5.27 20.24
C LEU A 589 -3.74 4.06 19.38
N SER A 590 -3.91 4.26 18.06
CA SER A 590 -3.91 3.19 17.08
C SER A 590 -2.49 2.61 16.93
N LEU A 591 -2.34 1.49 16.23
CA LEU A 591 -1.03 0.92 15.96
C LEU A 591 -0.12 1.90 15.22
N GLU A 592 -0.64 2.56 14.18
CA GLU A 592 0.09 3.55 13.40
C GLU A 592 0.54 4.72 14.28
N GLN A 593 -0.38 5.28 15.09
CA GLN A 593 -0.06 6.38 16.01
C GLN A 593 0.97 5.97 17.06
N ALA A 594 0.93 4.72 17.53
CA ALA A 594 1.92 4.21 18.47
C ALA A 594 3.31 4.06 17.84
N LEU A 595 3.38 3.59 16.58
CA LEU A 595 4.62 3.49 15.81
C LEU A 595 5.22 4.89 15.54
N GLU A 596 4.40 5.84 15.12
CA GLU A 596 4.81 7.23 14.92
C GLU A 596 5.34 7.89 16.21
N PHE A 597 4.70 7.60 17.37
CA PHE A 597 5.10 8.12 18.67
C PHE A 597 6.39 7.50 19.20
N CYS A 598 6.71 6.27 18.81
CA CYS A 598 7.80 5.46 19.33
C CYS A 598 9.17 6.15 19.13
N ALA A 599 9.98 6.26 20.19
CA ALA A 599 11.37 6.73 20.16
C ALA A 599 12.35 5.55 20.00
N ASP A 600 13.65 5.83 19.82
CA ASP A 600 14.69 4.81 19.57
C ASP A 600 14.88 3.84 20.73
N ASP A 601 14.62 4.30 21.97
CA ASP A 601 14.70 3.50 23.21
C ASP A 601 13.33 2.92 23.64
N GLU A 602 12.35 2.99 22.75
CA GLU A 602 10.97 2.57 22.95
C GLU A 602 10.57 1.47 21.97
N CYS A 603 9.52 0.75 22.27
CA CYS A 603 8.89 -0.20 21.36
C CYS A 603 7.38 -0.28 21.62
N VAL A 604 6.67 -0.77 20.63
CA VAL A 604 5.24 -1.02 20.68
C VAL A 604 5.00 -2.48 21.02
N GLU A 605 4.25 -2.73 22.07
CA GLU A 605 3.71 -4.03 22.41
C GLU A 605 2.36 -4.20 21.72
N VAL A 606 2.24 -5.21 20.87
CA VAL A 606 1.04 -5.50 20.08
C VAL A 606 0.48 -6.82 20.48
N THR A 607 -0.77 -6.82 20.96
CA THR A 607 -1.51 -8.03 21.34
C THR A 607 -2.87 -8.03 20.62
N PRO A 608 -3.59 -9.15 20.54
CA PRO A 608 -4.92 -9.20 19.92
C PRO A 608 -5.91 -8.16 20.47
N THR A 609 -5.78 -7.79 21.74
CA THR A 609 -6.72 -6.91 22.45
C THR A 609 -6.19 -5.52 22.72
N ALA A 610 -4.87 -5.29 22.68
CA ALA A 610 -4.28 -4.01 23.05
C ALA A 610 -3.02 -3.66 22.25
N VAL A 611 -2.81 -2.36 22.07
CA VAL A 611 -1.57 -1.74 21.60
C VAL A 611 -1.05 -0.86 22.72
N ARG A 612 0.19 -1.10 23.15
CA ARG A 612 0.83 -0.38 24.26
C ARG A 612 2.23 0.07 23.86
N LEU A 613 2.65 1.21 24.37
CA LEU A 613 4.03 1.66 24.25
C LEU A 613 4.79 1.28 25.51
N ARG A 614 6.05 0.90 25.37
CA ARG A 614 6.94 0.64 26.50
C ARG A 614 8.38 0.97 26.18
N LYS A 615 9.17 1.12 27.21
CA LYS A 615 10.62 1.20 27.07
C LYS A 615 11.20 -0.18 26.70
N VAL A 616 12.26 -0.19 25.91
CA VAL A 616 13.02 -1.42 25.61
C VAL A 616 13.60 -1.98 26.91
N ILE A 617 14.19 -1.11 27.74
CA ILE A 617 14.68 -1.43 29.10
C ILE A 617 13.61 -1.03 30.10
N LEU A 618 13.02 -2.00 30.78
CA LEU A 618 11.90 -1.75 31.68
C LEU A 618 12.35 -1.14 33.01
N ASP A 619 13.47 -1.59 33.58
CA ASP A 619 13.99 -1.12 34.88
C ASP A 619 14.45 0.35 34.82
N GLY A 620 13.85 1.20 35.64
CA GLY A 620 14.12 2.64 35.66
C GLY A 620 15.54 3.01 36.09
N LYS A 621 16.16 2.19 36.97
CA LYS A 621 17.55 2.43 37.42
C LYS A 621 18.55 2.09 36.30
N GLU A 622 18.27 1.04 35.53
CA GLU A 622 19.09 0.66 34.39
C GLU A 622 19.00 1.70 33.27
N ARG A 623 17.79 2.21 32.97
CA ARG A 623 17.60 3.34 32.04
C ARG A 623 18.43 4.56 32.45
N GLY A 624 18.39 4.92 33.76
CA GLY A 624 19.17 6.03 34.28
C GLY A 624 20.69 5.84 34.14
N ARG A 625 21.19 4.62 34.35
CA ARG A 625 22.62 4.30 34.16
C ARG A 625 23.05 4.41 32.69
N MET A 626 22.22 3.93 31.76
CA MET A 626 22.54 4.02 30.34
C MET A 626 22.56 5.47 29.84
N ARG A 627 21.59 6.30 30.24
CA ARG A 627 21.60 7.73 29.91
C ARG A 627 22.88 8.43 30.40
N GLY A 628 23.32 8.11 31.63
CA GLY A 628 24.57 8.64 32.18
C GLY A 628 25.83 8.19 31.42
N ARG A 629 25.83 7.00 30.79
CA ARG A 629 26.92 6.55 29.90
C ARG A 629 26.93 7.32 28.57
N ILE A 630 25.77 7.40 27.89
CA ILE A 630 25.63 8.09 26.60
C ILE A 630 26.03 9.56 26.72
N SER A 631 25.62 10.22 27.80
CA SER A 631 25.99 11.63 28.08
C SER A 631 27.49 11.85 28.27
N ARG A 632 28.22 10.82 28.77
CA ARG A 632 29.69 10.88 28.96
C ARG A 632 30.45 10.58 27.67
N GLU A 633 29.88 9.81 26.76
CA GLU A 633 30.49 9.47 25.46
C GLU A 633 30.27 10.58 24.41
N GLN A 634 29.28 11.45 24.61
CA GLN A 634 28.97 12.57 23.71
C GLN A 634 29.52 13.94 24.16
N GLY A 635 30.06 14.03 25.36
CA GLY A 635 30.73 15.22 25.92
C GLY A 635 32.23 15.05 26.00
#